data_f93f09ff3c46997ee2c5e3f13909923f
#
_entry.id   f93f09ff3c46997ee2c5e3f13909923f
#
_cell.length_a   1.000
_cell.length_b   1.000
_cell.length_c   1.000
_cell.angle_alpha   90.00
_cell.angle_beta   90.00
_cell.angle_gamma   90.00
#
_symmetry.space_group_name_H-M   'P 1'
#
loop_
_entity.id
_entity.type
_entity.pdbx_description
1 polymer ?
#
loop_
_entity_poly.entity_id
_entity_poly.type
_entity_poly.pdbx_seq_one_letter_code
_entity_poly.pdbx_strand_id
1 'polypeptide(L)'
;MASSGTTSTPQRFTGAEFIVHFLERQGIRIVTGIPGGSILPVYDALSQSTQIRHILARHEQGAGFIAQGMARTEGKPAVCMACSGPGATNLVTAIADARLDSIPLICITGQVPASMIGTDAFQEVDTYGISIPITKHNYLVRKINELPQVMSDAFRLAQSGRPGPVWIDVPKDVQTATIELDALPSPAEKSPPPEFSAESIREAAAMINAAKRPVLYLGGGVINAPTRVRELAEKAQLPTTMTLMALGMLPKAHPLSLGMLGMHGARSTNFILQEADLLIVLGARFDDRAIGKTEQFCPNAKIIHVDIDRAELGKIKQPHVAIQADVDDVLAQLIPHIEAQPREAWHQLVADLQQEFPCSIPQENNPLSHYGLINAVAACVDDNAIITTDVGQHQMWTAQAYPLNRPRQWLTSGGLGTMGFGLPAAIGAALANPGNKVLCFSGDGSLMMNIQEMATASENQLDVKIILMNNDALGLVHQQQSLFYKQGVFAATYPGSINFMQIAAGFGLDTCDLNNEADPQAALQAIIRRPGPALIHVRIDAEEKVYPMVPPGAANTEMVGE
;
A
#
# COMPACT_ATOMS: atom_id res chain seq x y z
N MET A 1 20.07 -29.11 45.40
CA MET A 1 20.91 -28.76 44.27
C MET A 1 20.58 -27.32 43.91
N ALA A 2 21.46 -26.41 44.24
CA ALA A 2 21.28 -24.99 43.98
C ALA A 2 21.49 -24.73 42.47
N SER A 3 20.51 -24.18 41.78
CA SER A 3 20.65 -23.71 40.41
C SER A 3 21.62 -22.52 40.41
N SER A 4 22.81 -22.72 39.87
CA SER A 4 23.74 -21.65 39.57
C SER A 4 23.15 -20.73 38.51
N GLY A 5 22.44 -19.71 38.95
CA GLY A 5 22.08 -18.59 38.10
C GLY A 5 23.38 -17.91 37.67
N THR A 6 23.74 -18.05 36.41
CA THR A 6 24.75 -17.20 35.77
C THR A 6 24.20 -15.78 35.74
N THR A 7 24.58 -14.94 36.70
CA THR A 7 24.37 -13.49 36.64
C THR A 7 25.24 -12.97 35.50
N SER A 8 24.63 -12.73 34.34
CA SER A 8 25.28 -11.98 33.24
C SER A 8 25.60 -10.57 33.77
N THR A 9 26.82 -10.12 33.56
CA THR A 9 27.20 -8.74 33.87
C THR A 9 26.32 -7.82 33.03
N PRO A 10 25.65 -6.80 33.64
CA PRO A 10 24.84 -5.86 32.88
C PRO A 10 25.63 -5.23 31.71
N GLN A 11 25.01 -5.17 30.53
CA GLN A 11 25.60 -4.53 29.36
C GLN A 11 25.24 -3.05 29.38
N ARG A 12 26.23 -2.21 29.08
CA ARG A 12 26.05 -0.75 29.01
C ARG A 12 25.96 -0.29 27.57
N PHE A 13 24.95 0.49 27.27
CA PHE A 13 24.71 1.06 25.94
C PHE A 13 24.45 2.56 26.04
N THR A 14 24.85 3.34 25.03
CA THR A 14 24.23 4.64 24.76
C THR A 14 22.83 4.41 24.21
N GLY A 15 21.95 5.44 24.25
CA GLY A 15 20.63 5.35 23.64
C GLY A 15 20.70 5.03 22.14
N ALA A 16 21.70 5.58 21.45
CA ALA A 16 21.96 5.32 20.04
C ALA A 16 22.33 3.85 19.76
N GLU A 17 23.31 3.31 20.53
CA GLU A 17 23.71 1.89 20.43
C GLU A 17 22.52 0.98 20.75
N PHE A 18 21.74 1.32 21.78
CA PHE A 18 20.56 0.55 22.15
C PHE A 18 19.56 0.50 20.98
N ILE A 19 19.25 1.63 20.31
CA ILE A 19 18.34 1.67 19.17
C ILE A 19 18.83 0.72 18.08
N VAL A 20 20.10 0.77 17.70
CA VAL A 20 20.65 -0.06 16.62
C VAL A 20 20.59 -1.55 16.99
N HIS A 21 21.06 -1.94 18.18
CA HIS A 21 21.02 -3.34 18.62
C HIS A 21 19.60 -3.87 18.79
N PHE A 22 18.66 -3.01 19.23
CA PHE A 22 17.25 -3.37 19.27
C PHE A 22 16.70 -3.66 17.87
N LEU A 23 16.99 -2.81 16.89
CA LEU A 23 16.56 -3.02 15.49
C LEU A 23 17.14 -4.30 14.89
N GLU A 24 18.44 -4.59 15.15
CA GLU A 24 19.07 -5.85 14.75
C GLU A 24 18.32 -7.05 15.32
N ARG A 25 17.96 -6.98 16.59
CA ARG A 25 17.22 -8.04 17.29
C ARG A 25 15.79 -8.21 16.80
N GLN A 26 15.15 -7.12 16.34
CA GLN A 26 13.84 -7.19 15.64
C GLN A 26 13.93 -7.81 14.24
N GLY A 27 15.13 -8.11 13.75
CA GLY A 27 15.35 -8.65 12.42
C GLY A 27 15.33 -7.60 11.31
N ILE A 28 15.41 -6.31 11.66
CA ILE A 28 15.55 -5.23 10.67
C ILE A 28 16.91 -5.38 9.98
N ARG A 29 16.89 -5.39 8.65
CA ARG A 29 18.11 -5.52 7.82
C ARG A 29 18.37 -4.29 6.97
N ILE A 30 17.35 -3.46 6.77
CA ILE A 30 17.42 -2.23 5.98
C ILE A 30 16.72 -1.12 6.75
N VAL A 31 17.38 0.03 6.80
CA VAL A 31 16.83 1.29 7.31
C VAL A 31 16.99 2.34 6.22
N THR A 32 15.98 3.16 6.00
CA THR A 32 16.00 4.24 5.01
C THR A 32 16.01 5.59 5.70
N GLY A 33 16.65 6.58 5.13
CA GLY A 33 16.62 7.91 5.75
C GLY A 33 17.66 8.87 5.23
N ILE A 34 17.68 10.04 5.87
CA ILE A 34 18.67 11.10 5.64
C ILE A 34 19.24 11.53 7.00
N PRO A 35 20.58 11.51 7.17
CA PRO A 35 21.23 11.99 8.39
C PRO A 35 21.08 13.50 8.58
N GLY A 36 21.11 13.95 9.84
CA GLY A 36 21.14 15.36 10.19
C GLY A 36 21.53 15.55 11.66
N GLY A 37 21.81 16.76 12.07
CA GLY A 37 22.47 17.10 13.34
C GLY A 37 21.87 16.48 14.60
N SER A 38 20.56 16.34 14.67
CA SER A 38 19.87 15.82 15.86
C SER A 38 19.79 14.29 15.92
N ILE A 39 20.15 13.55 14.84
CA ILE A 39 20.13 12.08 14.79
C ILE A 39 21.52 11.47 14.56
N LEU A 40 22.57 12.28 14.45
CA LEU A 40 23.94 11.80 14.21
C LEU A 40 24.41 10.72 15.18
N PRO A 41 24.11 10.75 16.50
CA PRO A 41 24.55 9.67 17.36
C PRO A 41 23.99 8.29 16.95
N VAL A 42 22.73 8.22 16.48
CA VAL A 42 22.16 6.97 15.96
C VAL A 42 22.85 6.56 14.65
N TYR A 43 23.17 7.50 13.76
CA TYR A 43 23.90 7.20 12.52
C TYR A 43 25.35 6.76 12.77
N ASP A 44 26.01 7.30 13.80
CA ASP A 44 27.32 6.84 14.23
C ASP A 44 27.28 5.40 14.72
N ALA A 45 26.33 5.07 15.61
CA ALA A 45 26.12 3.70 16.06
C ALA A 45 25.74 2.77 14.90
N LEU A 46 24.88 3.22 13.98
CA LEU A 46 24.45 2.45 12.79
C LEU A 46 25.63 2.13 11.86
N SER A 47 26.63 3.02 11.77
CA SER A 47 27.83 2.80 10.96
C SER A 47 28.68 1.61 11.43
N GLN A 48 28.53 1.18 12.69
CA GLN A 48 29.21 0.04 13.28
C GLN A 48 28.41 -1.27 13.10
N SER A 49 27.14 -1.21 12.68
CA SER A 49 26.33 -2.39 12.44
C SER A 49 26.80 -3.15 11.19
N THR A 50 26.99 -4.45 11.33
CA THR A 50 27.25 -5.36 10.20
C THR A 50 25.99 -6.08 9.72
N GLN A 51 24.83 -5.82 10.37
CA GLN A 51 23.57 -6.48 10.08
C GLN A 51 22.57 -5.58 9.37
N ILE A 52 22.66 -4.26 9.59
CA ILE A 52 21.73 -3.27 9.03
C ILE A 52 22.40 -2.48 7.94
N ARG A 53 21.84 -2.54 6.74
CA ARG A 53 22.22 -1.68 5.62
C ARG A 53 21.40 -0.40 5.66
N HIS A 54 22.05 0.76 5.61
CA HIS A 54 21.38 2.04 5.44
C HIS A 54 21.20 2.36 3.95
N ILE A 55 20.01 2.80 3.56
CA ILE A 55 19.70 3.32 2.22
C ILE A 55 19.52 4.83 2.33
N LEU A 56 20.45 5.55 1.73
CA LEU A 56 20.40 7.01 1.68
C LEU A 56 19.43 7.46 0.59
N ALA A 57 18.23 7.89 0.99
CA ALA A 57 17.27 8.51 0.10
C ALA A 57 17.68 9.94 -0.29
N ARG A 58 16.99 10.54 -1.24
CA ARG A 58 17.25 11.92 -1.67
C ARG A 58 16.26 12.92 -1.09
N HIS A 59 15.18 12.40 -0.47
CA HIS A 59 14.19 13.17 0.28
C HIS A 59 13.60 12.27 1.37
N GLU A 60 13.25 12.82 2.54
CA GLU A 60 12.72 12.03 3.65
C GLU A 60 11.35 11.41 3.30
N GLN A 61 10.52 12.10 2.52
CA GLN A 61 9.30 11.51 1.99
C GLN A 61 9.59 10.26 1.15
N GLY A 62 10.62 10.32 0.28
CA GLY A 62 11.12 9.17 -0.46
C GLY A 62 11.57 8.05 0.47
N ALA A 63 12.32 8.37 1.55
CA ALA A 63 12.72 7.38 2.56
C ALA A 63 11.52 6.68 3.21
N GLY A 64 10.49 7.44 3.58
CA GLY A 64 9.25 6.90 4.14
C GLY A 64 8.51 5.97 3.16
N PHE A 65 8.44 6.32 1.88
CA PHE A 65 7.81 5.46 0.86
C PHE A 65 8.66 4.25 0.50
N ILE A 66 9.99 4.35 0.52
CA ILE A 66 10.88 3.18 0.37
C ILE A 66 10.59 2.18 1.52
N ALA A 67 10.53 2.66 2.76
CA ALA A 67 10.18 1.83 3.90
C ALA A 67 8.77 1.21 3.75
N GLN A 68 7.79 1.96 3.25
CA GLN A 68 6.46 1.41 2.95
C GLN A 68 6.51 0.31 1.88
N GLY A 69 7.31 0.47 0.82
CA GLY A 69 7.47 -0.56 -0.22
C GLY A 69 7.96 -1.89 0.37
N MET A 70 8.94 -1.83 1.29
CA MET A 70 9.40 -3.00 2.04
C MET A 70 8.28 -3.60 2.91
N ALA A 71 7.62 -2.77 3.74
CA ALA A 71 6.57 -3.23 4.65
C ALA A 71 5.37 -3.85 3.91
N ARG A 72 4.98 -3.30 2.76
CA ARG A 72 3.86 -3.80 1.94
C ARG A 72 4.17 -5.17 1.35
N THR A 73 5.39 -5.42 0.90
CA THR A 73 5.79 -6.71 0.32
C THR A 73 6.03 -7.78 1.36
N GLU A 74 6.68 -7.44 2.49
CA GLU A 74 7.02 -8.40 3.54
C GLU A 74 5.89 -8.63 4.55
N GLY A 75 4.99 -7.65 4.73
CA GLY A 75 3.95 -7.69 5.77
C GLY A 75 4.50 -7.51 7.18
N LYS A 76 5.69 -6.94 7.32
CA LYS A 76 6.40 -6.69 8.57
C LYS A 76 6.68 -5.20 8.75
N PRO A 77 6.94 -4.73 9.99
CA PRO A 77 7.37 -3.36 10.20
C PRO A 77 8.69 -3.05 9.47
N ALA A 78 8.70 -1.96 8.72
CA ALA A 78 9.91 -1.37 8.16
C ALA A 78 10.26 -0.07 8.90
N VAL A 79 11.51 0.39 8.77
CA VAL A 79 12.04 1.53 9.54
C VAL A 79 12.50 2.63 8.61
N CYS A 80 12.06 3.86 8.88
CA CYS A 80 12.65 5.07 8.30
C CYS A 80 13.13 6.02 9.39
N MET A 81 14.20 6.76 9.09
CA MET A 81 14.83 7.70 10.02
C MET A 81 15.03 9.07 9.40
N ALA A 82 14.87 10.11 10.21
CA ALA A 82 15.14 11.49 9.79
C ALA A 82 15.66 12.37 10.94
N CYS A 83 16.19 13.52 10.57
CA CYS A 83 16.54 14.58 11.49
C CYS A 83 15.27 15.25 12.07
N SER A 84 15.45 16.14 13.03
CA SER A 84 14.42 17.07 13.52
C SER A 84 14.07 18.15 12.47
N GLY A 85 13.12 19.00 12.81
CA GLY A 85 12.73 20.14 11.98
C GLY A 85 12.26 19.70 10.59
N PRO A 86 12.93 20.19 9.51
CA PRO A 86 12.53 19.88 8.14
C PRO A 86 12.62 18.39 7.82
N GLY A 87 13.54 17.63 8.43
CA GLY A 87 13.62 16.18 8.25
C GLY A 87 12.37 15.47 8.75
N ALA A 88 11.90 15.83 9.93
CA ALA A 88 10.67 15.29 10.48
C ALA A 88 9.43 15.73 9.68
N THR A 89 9.30 17.01 9.35
CA THR A 89 8.13 17.52 8.61
C THR A 89 8.02 16.92 7.19
N ASN A 90 9.14 16.63 6.53
CA ASN A 90 9.15 15.98 5.23
C ASN A 90 8.63 14.53 5.25
N LEU A 91 8.60 13.87 6.40
CA LEU A 91 8.03 12.50 6.54
C LEU A 91 6.50 12.49 6.63
N VAL A 92 5.86 13.61 6.98
CA VAL A 92 4.43 13.69 7.31
C VAL A 92 3.54 13.01 6.27
N THR A 93 3.73 13.31 5.00
CA THR A 93 2.93 12.73 3.91
C THR A 93 3.09 11.20 3.83
N ALA A 94 4.31 10.70 3.91
CA ALA A 94 4.56 9.26 3.85
C ALA A 94 3.97 8.53 5.08
N ILE A 95 4.03 9.13 6.26
CA ILE A 95 3.43 8.56 7.48
C ILE A 95 1.90 8.57 7.40
N ALA A 96 1.30 9.67 6.92
CA ALA A 96 -0.15 9.77 6.71
C ALA A 96 -0.66 8.71 5.70
N ASP A 97 0.09 8.48 4.62
CA ASP A 97 -0.21 7.45 3.64
C ASP A 97 -0.18 6.05 4.27
N ALA A 98 0.88 5.74 5.02
CA ALA A 98 0.98 4.47 5.76
C ALA A 98 -0.19 4.26 6.72
N ARG A 99 -0.66 5.34 7.39
CA ARG A 99 -1.81 5.28 8.31
C ARG A 99 -3.11 4.91 7.61
N LEU A 100 -3.39 5.53 6.46
CA LEU A 100 -4.62 5.29 5.72
C LEU A 100 -4.66 3.90 5.07
N ASP A 101 -3.51 3.40 4.61
CA ASP A 101 -3.39 2.08 4.01
C ASP A 101 -3.07 0.95 5.01
N SER A 102 -3.01 1.28 6.31
CA SER A 102 -2.76 0.29 7.38
C SER A 102 -1.41 -0.42 7.25
N ILE A 103 -0.35 0.33 6.93
CA ILE A 103 1.00 -0.20 6.75
C ILE A 103 1.80 -0.07 8.04
N PRO A 104 2.37 -1.18 8.56
CA PRO A 104 3.21 -1.14 9.75
C PRO A 104 4.53 -0.45 9.43
N LEU A 105 4.76 0.71 10.03
CA LEU A 105 5.96 1.52 9.81
C LEU A 105 6.47 2.05 11.15
N ILE A 106 7.78 2.02 11.36
CA ILE A 106 8.46 2.66 12.48
C ILE A 106 9.23 3.85 11.95
N CYS A 107 8.83 5.03 12.39
CA CYS A 107 9.51 6.29 12.08
C CYS A 107 10.33 6.72 13.29
N ILE A 108 11.65 6.87 13.17
CA ILE A 108 12.52 7.35 14.23
C ILE A 108 13.11 8.68 13.80
N THR A 109 12.80 9.74 14.55
CA THR A 109 13.36 11.07 14.33
C THR A 109 14.27 11.49 15.48
N GLY A 110 15.33 12.20 15.12
CA GLY A 110 16.07 12.95 16.12
C GLY A 110 15.30 14.20 16.55
N GLN A 111 15.57 14.68 17.77
CA GLN A 111 15.02 15.93 18.28
C GLN A 111 16.14 16.75 18.94
N VAL A 112 15.93 18.04 19.10
CA VAL A 112 16.79 18.89 19.92
C VAL A 112 16.89 18.34 21.34
N PRO A 113 17.94 18.63 22.12
CA PRO A 113 18.05 18.19 23.52
C PRO A 113 16.78 18.53 24.31
N ALA A 114 16.37 17.63 25.23
CA ALA A 114 15.11 17.77 25.97
C ALA A 114 14.94 19.12 26.67
N SER A 115 16.05 19.75 27.11
CA SER A 115 16.07 21.09 27.72
C SER A 115 15.76 22.23 26.76
N MET A 116 15.85 21.99 25.45
CA MET A 116 15.62 23.01 24.41
C MET A 116 14.25 22.89 23.76
N ILE A 117 13.48 21.84 24.05
CA ILE A 117 12.13 21.65 23.53
C ILE A 117 11.21 22.74 24.06
N GLY A 118 10.48 23.43 23.16
CA GLY A 118 9.58 24.55 23.47
C GLY A 118 10.29 25.90 23.57
N THR A 119 11.54 26.02 23.06
CA THR A 119 12.31 27.26 23.08
C THR A 119 12.53 27.89 21.71
N ASP A 120 11.88 27.35 20.66
CA ASP A 120 12.12 27.71 19.26
C ASP A 120 13.59 27.53 18.83
N ALA A 121 14.22 26.47 19.34
CA ALA A 121 15.59 26.14 19.00
C ALA A 121 15.75 25.82 17.51
N PHE A 122 16.98 25.96 16.98
CA PHE A 122 17.25 25.65 15.57
C PHE A 122 16.82 24.21 15.20
N GLN A 123 15.99 24.09 14.17
CA GLN A 123 15.40 22.84 13.71
C GLN A 123 14.52 22.12 14.76
N GLU A 124 13.97 22.85 15.71
CA GLU A 124 12.90 22.33 16.56
C GLU A 124 11.56 22.39 15.82
N VAL A 125 10.75 21.36 16.01
CA VAL A 125 9.32 21.34 15.63
C VAL A 125 8.59 20.42 16.59
N ASP A 126 7.32 20.73 16.89
CA ASP A 126 6.46 19.85 17.68
C ASP A 126 6.04 18.62 16.86
N THR A 127 6.98 17.69 16.68
CA THR A 127 6.78 16.42 15.98
C THR A 127 5.68 15.59 16.65
N TYR A 128 5.59 15.65 17.99
CA TYR A 128 4.55 14.93 18.72
C TYR A 128 3.15 15.43 18.33
N GLY A 129 2.93 16.73 18.34
CA GLY A 129 1.64 17.33 17.95
C GLY A 129 1.26 17.07 16.50
N ILE A 130 2.21 17.23 15.56
CA ILE A 130 1.98 17.00 14.13
C ILE A 130 1.63 15.53 13.85
N SER A 131 2.24 14.58 14.55
CA SER A 131 2.09 13.14 14.26
C SER A 131 0.84 12.51 14.88
N ILE A 132 0.16 13.13 15.85
CA ILE A 132 -1.06 12.59 16.48
C ILE A 132 -2.10 12.12 15.46
N PRO A 133 -2.57 12.92 14.48
CA PRO A 133 -3.65 12.52 13.57
C PRO A 133 -3.22 11.53 12.48
N ILE A 134 -1.93 11.40 12.22
CA ILE A 134 -1.39 10.64 11.09
C ILE A 134 -0.69 9.33 11.49
N THR A 135 -0.63 9.02 12.78
CA THR A 135 -0.01 7.80 13.30
C THR A 135 -1.01 6.91 14.02
N LYS A 136 -0.64 5.67 14.22
CA LYS A 136 -1.34 4.79 15.15
C LYS A 136 -0.99 5.14 16.59
N HIS A 137 0.24 5.50 16.83
CA HIS A 137 0.76 6.03 18.08
C HIS A 137 2.05 6.82 17.84
N ASN A 138 2.39 7.72 18.76
CA ASN A 138 3.61 8.49 18.73
C ASN A 138 4.21 8.62 20.13
N TYR A 139 5.53 8.79 20.18
CA TYR A 139 6.30 8.93 21.40
C TYR A 139 7.28 10.10 21.28
N LEU A 140 7.41 10.89 22.35
CA LEU A 140 8.55 11.76 22.60
C LEU A 140 9.29 11.18 23.81
N VAL A 141 10.48 10.61 23.57
CA VAL A 141 11.28 9.93 24.61
C VAL A 141 12.05 10.96 25.42
N ARG A 142 11.62 11.25 26.64
CA ARG A 142 12.22 12.31 27.46
C ARG A 142 13.40 11.81 28.31
N LYS A 143 13.48 10.52 28.60
CA LYS A 143 14.51 9.90 29.45
C LYS A 143 14.99 8.59 28.86
N ILE A 144 16.28 8.33 29.00
CA ILE A 144 16.91 7.10 28.49
C ILE A 144 16.22 5.82 29.00
N ASN A 145 15.75 5.81 30.25
CA ASN A 145 15.11 4.64 30.87
C ASN A 145 13.75 4.29 30.22
N GLU A 146 13.12 5.21 29.49
CA GLU A 146 11.88 4.98 28.77
C GLU A 146 12.13 4.26 27.44
N LEU A 147 13.32 4.44 26.85
CA LEU A 147 13.62 4.02 25.47
C LEU A 147 13.42 2.52 25.22
N PRO A 148 13.83 1.58 26.09
CA PRO A 148 13.61 0.16 25.87
C PRO A 148 12.14 -0.24 25.78
N GLN A 149 11.29 0.33 26.63
CA GLN A 149 9.86 0.07 26.64
C GLN A 149 9.18 0.71 25.43
N VAL A 150 9.52 1.96 25.10
CA VAL A 150 8.98 2.68 23.95
C VAL A 150 9.29 1.94 22.65
N MET A 151 10.52 1.49 22.44
CA MET A 151 10.90 0.74 21.24
C MET A 151 10.11 -0.57 21.13
N SER A 152 9.98 -1.33 22.24
CA SER A 152 9.21 -2.57 22.26
C SER A 152 7.73 -2.34 21.96
N ASP A 153 7.13 -1.32 22.61
CA ASP A 153 5.73 -0.97 22.39
C ASP A 153 5.46 -0.47 20.97
N ALA A 154 6.38 0.31 20.40
CA ALA A 154 6.25 0.81 19.04
C ALA A 154 6.14 -0.33 18.01
N PHE A 155 7.05 -1.31 18.08
CA PHE A 155 7.01 -2.48 17.19
C PHE A 155 5.76 -3.34 17.41
N ARG A 156 5.39 -3.58 18.67
CA ARG A 156 4.16 -4.30 19.02
C ARG A 156 2.93 -3.60 18.47
N LEU A 157 2.79 -2.29 18.70
CA LEU A 157 1.65 -1.49 18.25
C LEU A 157 1.57 -1.40 16.74
N ALA A 158 2.69 -1.19 16.05
CA ALA A 158 2.69 -1.05 14.58
C ALA A 158 2.07 -2.26 13.87
N GLN A 159 2.25 -3.47 14.41
CA GLN A 159 1.81 -4.73 13.78
C GLN A 159 0.55 -5.36 14.41
N SER A 160 0.09 -4.91 15.58
CA SER A 160 -1.07 -5.48 16.29
C SER A 160 -2.38 -4.88 15.81
N GLY A 161 -3.49 -5.65 15.85
CA GLY A 161 -4.79 -5.19 15.39
C GLY A 161 -4.71 -4.66 13.94
N ARG A 162 -5.38 -3.54 13.64
CA ARG A 162 -5.16 -2.85 12.37
C ARG A 162 -3.73 -2.29 12.34
N PRO A 163 -2.84 -2.74 11.44
CA PRO A 163 -1.47 -2.24 11.36
C PRO A 163 -1.41 -0.74 11.08
N GLY A 164 -0.29 -0.11 11.39
CA GLY A 164 -0.12 1.31 11.10
C GLY A 164 1.20 1.88 11.59
N PRO A 165 1.53 3.12 11.22
CA PRO A 165 2.78 3.76 11.57
C PRO A 165 2.84 4.15 13.04
N VAL A 166 4.02 4.01 13.63
CA VAL A 166 4.36 4.54 14.96
C VAL A 166 5.56 5.45 14.82
N TRP A 167 5.48 6.63 15.42
CA TRP A 167 6.52 7.65 15.38
C TRP A 167 7.22 7.77 16.73
N ILE A 168 8.55 7.71 16.74
CA ILE A 168 9.39 7.82 17.93
C ILE A 168 10.34 9.00 17.76
N ASP A 169 10.13 10.05 18.50
CA ASP A 169 10.98 11.24 18.51
C ASP A 169 11.96 11.16 19.66
N VAL A 170 13.27 11.16 19.35
CA VAL A 170 14.33 10.85 20.31
C VAL A 170 15.28 12.05 20.44
N PRO A 171 15.22 12.82 21.55
CA PRO A 171 16.14 13.93 21.80
C PRO A 171 17.61 13.50 21.80
N LYS A 172 18.48 14.41 21.34
CA LYS A 172 19.91 14.12 21.16
C LYS A 172 20.63 13.74 22.47
N ASP A 173 20.24 14.34 23.60
CA ASP A 173 20.76 13.99 24.93
C ASP A 173 20.32 12.58 25.36
N VAL A 174 19.14 12.12 25.01
CA VAL A 174 18.69 10.75 25.22
C VAL A 174 19.51 9.76 24.39
N GLN A 175 19.82 10.10 23.12
CA GLN A 175 20.65 9.27 22.26
C GLN A 175 22.07 9.07 22.80
N THR A 176 22.62 10.09 23.48
CA THR A 176 23.99 10.05 24.05
C THR A 176 24.05 9.59 25.50
N ALA A 177 22.93 9.63 26.23
CA ALA A 177 22.84 9.08 27.59
C ALA A 177 23.07 7.57 27.60
N THR A 178 23.51 7.03 28.74
CA THR A 178 23.80 5.61 28.88
C THR A 178 22.78 4.90 29.75
N ILE A 179 22.50 3.64 29.41
CA ILE A 179 21.65 2.73 30.15
C ILE A 179 22.37 1.39 30.37
N GLU A 180 22.13 0.78 31.51
CA GLU A 180 22.61 -0.57 31.83
C GLU A 180 21.42 -1.55 31.79
N LEU A 181 21.56 -2.64 31.06
CA LEU A 181 20.53 -3.65 30.89
C LEU A 181 21.11 -5.04 31.11
N ASP A 182 20.41 -5.89 31.84
CA ASP A 182 20.77 -7.30 32.02
C ASP A 182 20.71 -8.07 30.70
N ALA A 183 19.76 -7.68 29.80
CA ALA A 183 19.62 -8.19 28.43
C ALA A 183 18.83 -7.21 27.58
N LEU A 184 19.09 -7.22 26.29
CA LEU A 184 18.23 -6.52 25.31
C LEU A 184 16.82 -7.11 25.32
N PRO A 185 15.74 -6.29 25.16
CA PRO A 185 14.38 -6.78 25.04
C PRO A 185 14.24 -7.84 23.94
N SER A 186 13.39 -8.83 24.15
CA SER A 186 13.03 -9.81 23.12
C SER A 186 12.36 -9.15 21.93
N PRO A 187 12.37 -9.78 20.75
CA PRO A 187 11.58 -9.31 19.62
C PRO A 187 10.12 -9.07 20.02
N ALA A 188 9.57 -7.93 19.59
CA ALA A 188 8.21 -7.56 19.92
C ALA A 188 7.21 -8.43 19.15
N GLU A 189 6.38 -9.15 19.88
CA GLU A 189 5.32 -9.98 19.30
C GLU A 189 4.03 -9.18 19.09
N LYS A 190 3.23 -9.61 18.13
CA LYS A 190 1.89 -9.06 17.93
C LYS A 190 1.02 -9.34 19.15
N SER A 191 0.21 -8.37 19.56
CA SER A 191 -0.87 -8.67 20.50
C SER A 191 -1.85 -9.66 19.87
N PRO A 192 -2.44 -10.59 20.64
CA PRO A 192 -3.45 -11.50 20.12
C PRO A 192 -4.62 -10.71 19.52
N PRO A 193 -5.25 -11.23 18.44
CA PRO A 193 -6.44 -10.61 17.88
C PRO A 193 -7.60 -10.66 18.88
N PRO A 194 -8.63 -9.80 18.70
CA PRO A 194 -9.84 -9.86 19.52
C PRO A 194 -10.52 -11.23 19.41
N GLU A 195 -11.04 -11.73 20.54
CA GLU A 195 -11.89 -12.93 20.57
C GLU A 195 -13.28 -12.63 19.99
N PHE A 196 -13.89 -13.60 19.35
CA PHE A 196 -15.22 -13.50 18.79
C PHE A 196 -16.09 -14.71 19.16
N SER A 197 -17.42 -14.57 19.10
CA SER A 197 -18.33 -15.60 19.58
C SER A 197 -18.59 -16.69 18.51
N ALA A 198 -18.71 -17.94 18.96
CA ALA A 198 -19.15 -19.02 18.09
C ALA A 198 -20.60 -18.85 17.59
N GLU A 199 -21.42 -18.02 18.26
CA GLU A 199 -22.77 -17.69 17.84
C GLU A 199 -22.76 -16.82 16.58
N SER A 200 -21.92 -15.77 16.54
CA SER A 200 -21.78 -14.92 15.34
C SER A 200 -21.26 -15.72 14.13
N ILE A 201 -20.42 -16.73 14.34
CA ILE A 201 -19.99 -17.63 13.27
C ILE A 201 -21.16 -18.46 12.73
N ARG A 202 -21.98 -19.07 13.63
CA ARG A 202 -23.16 -19.84 13.22
C ARG A 202 -24.20 -18.98 12.50
N GLU A 203 -24.42 -17.75 12.98
CA GLU A 203 -25.33 -16.80 12.34
C GLU A 203 -24.83 -16.41 10.94
N ALA A 204 -23.55 -16.06 10.81
CA ALA A 204 -22.94 -15.77 9.53
C ALA A 204 -23.05 -16.95 8.55
N ALA A 205 -22.74 -18.16 9.01
CA ALA A 205 -22.86 -19.37 8.19
C ALA A 205 -24.32 -19.61 7.73
N ALA A 206 -25.28 -19.49 8.63
CA ALA A 206 -26.71 -19.63 8.30
C ALA A 206 -27.17 -18.61 7.25
N MET A 207 -26.71 -17.35 7.36
CA MET A 207 -27.00 -16.32 6.37
C MET A 207 -26.38 -16.64 5.01
N ILE A 208 -25.12 -17.11 4.97
CA ILE A 208 -24.44 -17.48 3.72
C ILE A 208 -25.14 -18.68 3.06
N ASN A 209 -25.48 -19.71 3.85
CA ASN A 209 -26.15 -20.90 3.34
C ASN A 209 -27.56 -20.60 2.83
N ALA A 210 -28.28 -19.63 3.42
CA ALA A 210 -29.63 -19.24 3.02
C ALA A 210 -29.67 -18.24 1.84
N ALA A 211 -28.59 -17.52 1.57
CA ALA A 211 -28.55 -16.48 0.55
C ALA A 211 -28.68 -17.07 -0.86
N LYS A 212 -29.45 -16.40 -1.71
CA LYS A 212 -29.65 -16.79 -3.11
C LYS A 212 -28.68 -16.05 -4.06
N ARG A 213 -28.33 -14.83 -3.73
CA ARG A 213 -27.46 -13.94 -4.53
C ARG A 213 -26.34 -13.32 -3.69
N PRO A 214 -25.52 -14.13 -2.99
CA PRO A 214 -24.43 -13.61 -2.18
C PRO A 214 -23.27 -13.10 -3.05
N VAL A 215 -22.60 -12.04 -2.56
CA VAL A 215 -21.35 -11.54 -3.12
C VAL A 215 -20.30 -11.45 -2.00
N LEU A 216 -19.09 -11.92 -2.30
CA LEU A 216 -17.92 -11.76 -1.44
C LEU A 216 -17.21 -10.43 -1.81
N TYR A 217 -17.08 -9.54 -0.84
CA TYR A 217 -16.47 -8.22 -1.00
C TYR A 217 -15.18 -8.14 -0.16
N LEU A 218 -14.04 -8.10 -0.84
CA LEU A 218 -12.71 -8.15 -0.24
C LEU A 218 -12.07 -6.77 -0.16
N GLY A 219 -11.58 -6.41 1.02
CA GLY A 219 -10.72 -5.24 1.24
C GLY A 219 -9.28 -5.63 1.57
N GLY A 220 -8.42 -4.62 1.83
CA GLY A 220 -7.00 -4.84 2.15
C GLY A 220 -6.75 -5.69 3.41
N GLY A 221 -7.73 -5.80 4.31
CA GLY A 221 -7.61 -6.60 5.54
C GLY A 221 -7.52 -8.12 5.32
N VAL A 222 -7.81 -8.62 4.11
CA VAL A 222 -7.71 -10.06 3.79
C VAL A 222 -6.33 -10.52 3.33
N ILE A 223 -5.37 -9.61 3.21
CA ILE A 223 -4.07 -9.85 2.54
C ILE A 223 -3.26 -11.00 3.15
N ASN A 224 -3.53 -11.37 4.40
CA ASN A 224 -2.89 -12.48 5.11
C ASN A 224 -3.68 -13.80 5.04
N ALA A 225 -4.89 -13.81 4.45
CA ALA A 225 -5.79 -14.96 4.42
C ALA A 225 -6.11 -15.46 2.99
N PRO A 226 -5.17 -15.48 2.00
CA PRO A 226 -5.51 -15.74 0.60
C PRO A 226 -6.08 -17.15 0.38
N THR A 227 -5.54 -18.15 1.05
CA THR A 227 -5.97 -19.54 0.90
C THR A 227 -7.41 -19.74 1.40
N ARG A 228 -7.73 -19.22 2.59
CA ARG A 228 -9.09 -19.37 3.15
C ARG A 228 -10.11 -18.50 2.43
N VAL A 229 -9.73 -17.32 1.95
CA VAL A 229 -10.60 -16.49 1.11
C VAL A 229 -11.00 -17.26 -0.16
N ARG A 230 -10.03 -17.87 -0.84
CA ARG A 230 -10.29 -18.70 -2.01
C ARG A 230 -11.16 -19.92 -1.68
N GLU A 231 -10.84 -20.63 -0.59
CA GLU A 231 -11.61 -21.78 -0.13
C GLU A 231 -13.08 -21.41 0.15
N LEU A 232 -13.34 -20.28 0.84
CA LEU A 232 -14.70 -19.80 1.05
C LEU A 232 -15.40 -19.49 -0.26
N ALA A 233 -14.74 -18.74 -1.16
CA ALA A 233 -15.31 -18.36 -2.45
C ALA A 233 -15.69 -19.59 -3.28
N GLU A 234 -14.81 -20.57 -3.40
CA GLU A 234 -15.01 -21.80 -4.18
C GLU A 234 -16.05 -22.72 -3.53
N LYS A 235 -15.98 -22.96 -2.20
CA LYS A 235 -16.92 -23.83 -1.49
C LYS A 235 -18.35 -23.30 -1.55
N ALA A 236 -18.53 -22.00 -1.32
CA ALA A 236 -19.85 -21.37 -1.33
C ALA A 236 -20.24 -20.82 -2.73
N GLN A 237 -19.40 -21.00 -3.76
CA GLN A 237 -19.64 -20.50 -5.12
C GLN A 237 -20.00 -19.00 -5.13
N LEU A 238 -19.13 -18.16 -4.53
CA LEU A 238 -19.37 -16.74 -4.32
C LEU A 238 -18.72 -15.90 -5.43
N PRO A 239 -19.48 -15.21 -6.28
CA PRO A 239 -18.94 -14.11 -7.07
C PRO A 239 -18.21 -13.12 -6.15
N THR A 240 -16.96 -12.79 -6.48
CA THR A 240 -16.04 -12.09 -5.58
C THR A 240 -15.53 -10.81 -6.21
N THR A 241 -15.75 -9.70 -5.53
CA THR A 241 -15.20 -8.40 -5.90
C THR A 241 -14.15 -7.91 -4.92
N MET A 242 -13.26 -7.05 -5.39
CA MET A 242 -12.10 -6.57 -4.65
C MET A 242 -12.02 -5.04 -4.67
N THR A 243 -11.65 -4.44 -3.54
CA THR A 243 -11.20 -3.05 -3.56
C THR A 243 -9.85 -2.94 -4.26
N LEU A 244 -9.43 -1.71 -4.60
CA LEU A 244 -8.10 -1.42 -5.14
C LEU A 244 -6.98 -2.07 -4.29
N MET A 245 -7.13 -2.09 -2.95
CA MET A 245 -6.15 -2.64 -2.01
C MET A 245 -6.18 -4.17 -1.89
N ALA A 246 -7.18 -4.83 -2.45
CA ALA A 246 -7.33 -6.29 -2.40
C ALA A 246 -7.05 -6.96 -3.75
N LEU A 247 -6.69 -6.21 -4.79
CA LEU A 247 -6.38 -6.77 -6.11
C LEU A 247 -5.27 -7.82 -6.00
N GLY A 248 -5.45 -8.95 -6.67
CA GLY A 248 -4.58 -10.12 -6.60
C GLY A 248 -4.95 -11.15 -5.53
N MET A 249 -5.92 -10.87 -4.64
CA MET A 249 -6.41 -11.86 -3.67
C MET A 249 -7.13 -13.03 -4.33
N LEU A 250 -7.90 -12.75 -5.37
CA LEU A 250 -8.43 -13.74 -6.30
C LEU A 250 -7.87 -13.40 -7.69
N PRO A 251 -7.22 -14.35 -8.39
CA PRO A 251 -6.69 -14.08 -9.71
C PRO A 251 -7.73 -13.52 -10.68
N LYS A 252 -7.34 -12.57 -11.54
CA LYS A 252 -8.25 -11.97 -12.52
C LYS A 252 -8.97 -13.01 -13.40
N ALA A 253 -8.27 -14.08 -13.76
CA ALA A 253 -8.81 -15.17 -14.60
C ALA A 253 -9.66 -16.19 -13.82
N HIS A 254 -9.82 -16.06 -12.50
CA HIS A 254 -10.60 -16.99 -11.70
C HIS A 254 -12.11 -16.85 -12.05
N PRO A 255 -12.86 -17.97 -12.26
CA PRO A 255 -14.27 -17.91 -12.70
C PRO A 255 -15.19 -17.09 -11.78
N LEU A 256 -14.87 -17.01 -10.50
CA LEU A 256 -15.65 -16.25 -9.51
C LEU A 256 -15.16 -14.81 -9.36
N SER A 257 -14.12 -14.39 -10.07
CA SER A 257 -13.56 -13.03 -9.96
C SER A 257 -14.42 -12.04 -10.75
N LEU A 258 -14.96 -11.06 -10.06
CA LEU A 258 -15.65 -9.91 -10.66
C LEU A 258 -14.69 -8.71 -10.88
N GLY A 259 -13.43 -8.81 -10.46
CA GLY A 259 -12.47 -7.71 -10.49
C GLY A 259 -12.77 -6.61 -9.46
N MET A 260 -12.39 -5.38 -9.80
CA MET A 260 -12.53 -4.21 -8.94
C MET A 260 -13.95 -3.64 -9.00
N LEU A 261 -14.49 -3.24 -7.82
CA LEU A 261 -15.75 -2.48 -7.72
C LEU A 261 -15.50 -0.96 -7.64
N GLY A 262 -16.57 -0.20 -7.68
CA GLY A 262 -16.58 1.23 -7.36
C GLY A 262 -16.33 2.14 -8.55
N MET A 263 -15.75 3.32 -8.29
CA MET A 263 -15.68 4.44 -9.23
C MET A 263 -15.09 4.07 -10.60
N HIS A 264 -14.04 3.29 -10.64
CA HIS A 264 -13.39 2.80 -11.86
C HIS A 264 -13.43 1.27 -11.97
N GLY A 265 -14.36 0.64 -11.25
CA GLY A 265 -14.63 -0.79 -11.36
C GLY A 265 -15.37 -1.12 -12.67
N ALA A 266 -15.44 -2.41 -13.01
CA ALA A 266 -16.20 -2.84 -14.17
C ALA A 266 -17.71 -2.52 -13.98
N ARG A 267 -18.36 -2.06 -15.04
CA ARG A 267 -19.81 -1.76 -15.02
C ARG A 267 -20.61 -2.98 -14.58
N SER A 268 -20.35 -4.14 -15.17
CA SER A 268 -20.99 -5.40 -14.76
C SER A 268 -20.85 -5.68 -13.26
N THR A 269 -19.67 -5.47 -12.68
CA THR A 269 -19.42 -5.69 -11.23
C THR A 269 -20.31 -4.81 -10.36
N ASN A 270 -20.43 -3.52 -10.70
CA ASN A 270 -21.29 -2.59 -9.97
C ASN A 270 -22.77 -2.96 -10.06
N PHE A 271 -23.25 -3.43 -11.23
CA PHE A 271 -24.62 -3.90 -11.40
C PHE A 271 -24.88 -5.23 -10.67
N ILE A 272 -23.94 -6.19 -10.72
CA ILE A 272 -24.02 -7.44 -9.97
C ILE A 272 -24.16 -7.19 -8.45
N LEU A 273 -23.41 -6.21 -7.93
CA LEU A 273 -23.51 -5.83 -6.52
C LEU A 273 -24.91 -5.32 -6.15
N GLN A 274 -25.60 -4.58 -7.03
CA GLN A 274 -26.95 -4.10 -6.78
C GLN A 274 -27.99 -5.21 -6.70
N GLU A 275 -27.75 -6.32 -7.41
CA GLU A 275 -28.62 -7.50 -7.40
C GLU A 275 -28.40 -8.42 -6.19
N ALA A 276 -27.34 -8.19 -5.40
CA ALA A 276 -27.01 -9.03 -4.26
C ALA A 276 -28.07 -8.97 -3.15
N ASP A 277 -28.38 -10.11 -2.54
CA ASP A 277 -29.20 -10.23 -1.33
C ASP A 277 -28.35 -10.35 -0.04
N LEU A 278 -27.04 -10.66 -0.19
CA LEU A 278 -26.08 -10.72 0.89
C LEU A 278 -24.70 -10.21 0.44
N LEU A 279 -24.12 -9.31 1.19
CA LEU A 279 -22.71 -8.93 1.09
C LEU A 279 -21.92 -9.55 2.24
N ILE A 280 -20.87 -10.29 1.90
CA ILE A 280 -19.91 -10.84 2.86
C ILE A 280 -18.67 -9.96 2.74
N VAL A 281 -18.50 -9.03 3.68
CA VAL A 281 -17.48 -7.99 3.64
C VAL A 281 -16.34 -8.37 4.57
N LEU A 282 -15.17 -8.59 3.99
CA LEU A 282 -13.98 -9.03 4.71
C LEU A 282 -12.88 -7.96 4.61
N GLY A 283 -12.56 -7.33 5.74
CA GLY A 283 -11.47 -6.36 5.84
C GLY A 283 -11.59 -5.15 4.90
N ALA A 284 -12.81 -4.67 4.67
CA ALA A 284 -13.11 -3.52 3.81
C ALA A 284 -13.88 -2.44 4.56
N ARG A 285 -13.54 -1.16 4.29
CA ARG A 285 -14.02 0.00 5.06
C ARG A 285 -15.24 0.71 4.48
N PHE A 286 -15.78 0.27 3.35
CA PHE A 286 -16.84 0.97 2.62
C PHE A 286 -16.46 2.42 2.25
N ASP A 287 -15.24 2.64 1.74
CA ASP A 287 -14.81 3.97 1.33
C ASP A 287 -15.62 4.52 0.13
N ASP A 288 -15.65 5.84 -0.02
CA ASP A 288 -16.47 6.54 -1.00
C ASP A 288 -16.11 6.19 -2.45
N ARG A 289 -14.85 5.83 -2.75
CA ARG A 289 -14.42 5.41 -4.07
C ARG A 289 -14.92 4.00 -4.43
N ALA A 290 -15.13 3.16 -3.42
CA ALA A 290 -15.65 1.80 -3.63
C ALA A 290 -17.18 1.76 -3.70
N ILE A 291 -17.89 2.55 -2.87
CA ILE A 291 -19.35 2.40 -2.74
C ILE A 291 -20.17 3.52 -3.37
N GLY A 292 -19.54 4.64 -3.79
CA GLY A 292 -20.25 5.80 -4.32
C GLY A 292 -21.26 6.34 -3.30
N LYS A 293 -22.49 6.62 -3.75
CA LYS A 293 -23.56 7.12 -2.88
C LYS A 293 -24.03 6.04 -1.91
N THR A 294 -23.72 6.21 -0.63
CA THR A 294 -23.90 5.22 0.44
C THR A 294 -25.31 4.63 0.54
N GLU A 295 -26.34 5.48 0.39
CA GLU A 295 -27.75 5.06 0.53
C GLU A 295 -28.19 4.16 -0.63
N GLN A 296 -27.56 4.30 -1.79
CA GLN A 296 -27.89 3.56 -3.01
C GLN A 296 -26.98 2.32 -3.21
N PHE A 297 -25.95 2.16 -2.38
CA PHE A 297 -25.07 0.99 -2.48
C PHE A 297 -25.74 -0.24 -1.86
N CYS A 298 -26.11 -1.22 -2.70
CA CYS A 298 -26.69 -2.51 -2.30
C CYS A 298 -27.81 -2.35 -1.24
N PRO A 299 -28.87 -1.57 -1.51
CA PRO A 299 -29.86 -1.19 -0.48
C PRO A 299 -30.68 -2.39 0.02
N ASN A 300 -30.77 -3.47 -0.76
CA ASN A 300 -31.54 -4.66 -0.43
C ASN A 300 -30.71 -5.80 0.17
N ALA A 301 -29.39 -5.66 0.19
CA ALA A 301 -28.51 -6.71 0.68
C ALA A 301 -28.40 -6.69 2.21
N LYS A 302 -28.46 -7.87 2.82
CA LYS A 302 -27.95 -8.07 4.19
C LYS A 302 -26.42 -7.97 4.17
N ILE A 303 -25.81 -7.65 5.31
CA ILE A 303 -24.37 -7.45 5.42
C ILE A 303 -23.81 -8.28 6.58
N ILE A 304 -22.83 -9.12 6.28
CA ILE A 304 -21.88 -9.68 7.24
C ILE A 304 -20.61 -8.86 7.10
N HIS A 305 -20.10 -8.28 8.19
CA HIS A 305 -18.88 -7.47 8.15
C HIS A 305 -17.87 -7.99 9.16
N VAL A 306 -16.73 -8.44 8.66
CA VAL A 306 -15.57 -8.87 9.44
C VAL A 306 -14.46 -7.85 9.28
N ASP A 307 -14.03 -7.24 10.39
CA ASP A 307 -12.90 -6.33 10.42
C ASP A 307 -12.19 -6.41 11.77
N ILE A 308 -10.87 -6.28 11.75
CA ILE A 308 -10.07 -6.26 12.99
C ILE A 308 -10.23 -4.95 13.77
N ASP A 309 -10.58 -3.87 13.06
CA ASP A 309 -10.78 -2.54 13.64
C ASP A 309 -12.26 -2.33 14.01
N ARG A 310 -12.54 -2.31 15.32
CA ARG A 310 -13.90 -2.05 15.83
C ARG A 310 -14.51 -0.76 15.30
N ALA A 311 -13.69 0.26 15.02
CA ALA A 311 -14.15 1.56 14.56
C ALA A 311 -14.71 1.53 13.12
N GLU A 312 -14.38 0.53 12.31
CA GLU A 312 -14.92 0.38 10.96
C GLU A 312 -16.28 -0.35 10.93
N LEU A 313 -16.59 -1.15 11.98
CA LEU A 313 -17.85 -1.89 12.05
C LEU A 313 -19.03 -0.96 12.34
N GLY A 314 -19.94 -0.85 11.37
CA GLY A 314 -21.13 0.02 11.48
C GLY A 314 -20.87 1.51 11.25
N LYS A 315 -19.67 1.90 10.84
CA LYS A 315 -19.31 3.30 10.59
C LYS A 315 -20.07 3.91 9.39
N ILE A 316 -20.13 3.19 8.29
CA ILE A 316 -20.75 3.65 7.03
C ILE A 316 -22.02 2.85 6.74
N LYS A 317 -21.95 1.51 6.76
CA LYS A 317 -23.09 0.62 6.55
C LYS A 317 -23.30 -0.22 7.81
N GLN A 318 -24.55 -0.34 8.25
CA GLN A 318 -24.89 -1.15 9.42
C GLN A 318 -24.90 -2.64 9.03
N PRO A 319 -24.05 -3.46 9.63
CA PRO A 319 -24.03 -4.90 9.37
C PRO A 319 -25.17 -5.60 10.15
N HIS A 320 -25.68 -6.69 9.59
CA HIS A 320 -26.58 -7.60 10.27
C HIS A 320 -25.79 -8.51 11.21
N VAL A 321 -24.61 -8.95 10.77
CA VAL A 321 -23.62 -9.65 11.61
C VAL A 321 -22.31 -8.90 11.56
N ALA A 322 -21.81 -8.43 12.70
CA ALA A 322 -20.54 -7.75 12.87
C ALA A 322 -19.57 -8.62 13.67
N ILE A 323 -18.39 -8.90 13.12
CA ILE A 323 -17.37 -9.71 13.79
C ILE A 323 -16.07 -8.91 13.85
N GLN A 324 -15.68 -8.50 15.06
CA GLN A 324 -14.39 -7.86 15.29
C GLN A 324 -13.32 -8.94 15.50
N ALA A 325 -12.57 -9.27 14.45
CA ALA A 325 -11.54 -10.30 14.52
C ALA A 325 -10.58 -10.24 13.32
N ASP A 326 -9.49 -11.00 13.39
CA ASP A 326 -8.68 -11.30 12.21
C ASP A 326 -9.49 -12.15 11.23
N VAL A 327 -9.42 -11.79 9.93
CA VAL A 327 -10.20 -12.49 8.90
C VAL A 327 -9.80 -13.96 8.78
N ASP A 328 -8.51 -14.28 8.91
CA ASP A 328 -8.02 -15.66 8.80
C ASP A 328 -8.61 -16.54 9.91
N ASP A 329 -8.66 -16.03 11.16
CA ASP A 329 -9.24 -16.73 12.31
C ASP A 329 -10.75 -16.95 12.14
N VAL A 330 -11.47 -15.94 11.64
CA VAL A 330 -12.91 -16.06 11.35
C VAL A 330 -13.15 -17.11 10.29
N LEU A 331 -12.42 -17.07 9.18
CA LEU A 331 -12.58 -18.01 8.09
C LEU A 331 -12.25 -19.45 8.50
N ALA A 332 -11.25 -19.64 9.35
CA ALA A 332 -10.92 -20.96 9.90
C ALA A 332 -12.11 -21.62 10.63
N GLN A 333 -12.92 -20.81 11.35
CA GLN A 333 -14.10 -21.31 12.05
C GLN A 333 -15.37 -21.29 11.20
N LEU A 334 -15.49 -20.38 10.23
CA LEU A 334 -16.69 -20.23 9.40
C LEU A 334 -16.80 -21.31 8.32
N ILE A 335 -15.69 -21.58 7.60
CA ILE A 335 -15.68 -22.48 6.43
C ILE A 335 -16.22 -23.90 6.74
N PRO A 336 -15.96 -24.51 7.91
CA PRO A 336 -16.56 -25.83 8.24
C PRO A 336 -18.10 -25.84 8.26
N HIS A 337 -18.75 -24.70 8.54
CA HIS A 337 -20.19 -24.56 8.61
C HIS A 337 -20.85 -24.16 7.27
N ILE A 338 -20.06 -23.93 6.23
CA ILE A 338 -20.57 -23.55 4.91
C ILE A 338 -20.97 -24.80 4.13
N GLU A 339 -22.16 -24.76 3.56
CA GLU A 339 -22.68 -25.78 2.65
C GLU A 339 -22.30 -25.44 1.20
N ALA A 340 -21.89 -26.47 0.46
CA ALA A 340 -21.64 -26.30 -0.97
C ALA A 340 -22.97 -26.13 -1.72
N GLN A 341 -23.14 -25.00 -2.42
CA GLN A 341 -24.35 -24.71 -3.18
C GLN A 341 -23.98 -24.17 -4.57
N PRO A 342 -24.52 -24.76 -5.65
CA PRO A 342 -24.13 -24.35 -7.02
C PRO A 342 -24.67 -22.97 -7.41
N ARG A 343 -25.79 -22.49 -6.85
CA ARG A 343 -26.42 -21.18 -7.13
C ARG A 343 -26.56 -20.87 -8.64
N GLU A 344 -26.96 -21.84 -9.43
CA GLU A 344 -26.99 -21.79 -10.91
C GLU A 344 -27.70 -20.53 -11.46
N ALA A 345 -28.88 -20.20 -10.91
CA ALA A 345 -29.64 -19.02 -11.34
C ALA A 345 -28.89 -17.71 -11.06
N TRP A 346 -28.11 -17.64 -9.97
CA TRP A 346 -27.28 -16.48 -9.66
C TRP A 346 -26.09 -16.36 -10.60
N HIS A 347 -25.39 -17.47 -10.86
CA HIS A 347 -24.28 -17.48 -11.82
C HIS A 347 -24.75 -17.16 -13.24
N GLN A 348 -25.96 -17.59 -13.63
CA GLN A 348 -26.52 -17.22 -14.93
C GLN A 348 -26.76 -15.71 -15.00
N LEU A 349 -27.37 -15.09 -13.98
CA LEU A 349 -27.58 -13.64 -13.94
C LEU A 349 -26.23 -12.87 -13.96
N VAL A 350 -25.22 -13.35 -13.25
CA VAL A 350 -23.87 -12.77 -13.28
C VAL A 350 -23.31 -12.83 -14.71
N ALA A 351 -23.43 -13.96 -15.39
CA ALA A 351 -22.96 -14.12 -16.76
C ALA A 351 -23.74 -13.21 -17.73
N ASP A 352 -25.06 -13.10 -17.58
CA ASP A 352 -25.90 -12.23 -18.39
C ASP A 352 -25.48 -10.75 -18.24
N LEU A 353 -25.24 -10.28 -17.00
CA LEU A 353 -24.77 -8.91 -16.75
C LEU A 353 -23.34 -8.67 -17.27
N GLN A 354 -22.47 -9.67 -17.22
CA GLN A 354 -21.13 -9.57 -17.82
C GLN A 354 -21.19 -9.51 -19.36
N GLN A 355 -22.16 -10.20 -19.96
CA GLN A 355 -22.40 -10.15 -21.39
C GLN A 355 -23.06 -8.81 -21.81
N GLU A 356 -23.98 -8.28 -21.00
CA GLU A 356 -24.63 -6.98 -21.25
C GLU A 356 -23.62 -5.82 -21.12
N PHE A 357 -22.72 -5.90 -20.13
CA PHE A 357 -21.69 -4.89 -19.85
C PHE A 357 -20.30 -5.50 -19.93
N PRO A 358 -19.80 -5.83 -21.14
CA PRO A 358 -18.48 -6.44 -21.28
C PRO A 358 -17.37 -5.47 -20.85
N CYS A 359 -16.37 -6.00 -20.16
CA CYS A 359 -15.15 -5.25 -19.86
C CYS A 359 -14.29 -5.24 -21.11
N SER A 360 -14.42 -4.21 -21.94
CA SER A 360 -13.58 -4.02 -23.13
C SER A 360 -12.27 -3.32 -22.74
N ILE A 361 -11.16 -3.81 -23.29
CA ILE A 361 -9.84 -3.17 -23.19
C ILE A 361 -9.47 -2.65 -24.57
N PRO A 362 -9.67 -1.35 -24.84
CA PRO A 362 -9.38 -0.78 -26.16
C PRO A 362 -7.90 -0.93 -26.51
N GLN A 363 -7.60 -1.22 -27.79
CA GLN A 363 -6.22 -1.29 -28.32
C GLN A 363 -5.28 -2.19 -27.49
N GLU A 364 -5.79 -3.28 -26.93
CA GLU A 364 -5.06 -4.18 -26.00
C GLU A 364 -3.73 -4.75 -26.53
N ASN A 365 -3.56 -4.78 -27.86
CA ASN A 365 -2.37 -5.29 -28.54
C ASN A 365 -1.41 -4.18 -29.04
N ASN A 366 -1.74 -2.89 -28.82
CA ASN A 366 -0.88 -1.78 -29.23
C ASN A 366 0.01 -1.32 -28.08
N PRO A 367 1.32 -1.60 -28.07
CA PRO A 367 2.21 -1.23 -26.97
C PRO A 367 2.40 0.29 -26.79
N LEU A 368 1.89 1.12 -27.70
CA LEU A 368 1.90 2.58 -27.60
C LEU A 368 0.57 3.13 -27.06
N SER A 369 -0.44 2.29 -26.81
CA SER A 369 -1.66 2.67 -26.08
C SER A 369 -1.52 2.37 -24.59
N HIS A 370 -2.31 3.01 -23.74
CA HIS A 370 -2.24 2.82 -22.29
C HIS A 370 -2.52 1.37 -21.87
N TYR A 371 -3.58 0.73 -22.39
CA TYR A 371 -3.88 -0.66 -22.03
C TYR A 371 -2.96 -1.67 -22.72
N GLY A 372 -2.65 -1.45 -24.00
CA GLY A 372 -1.76 -2.34 -24.74
C GLY A 372 -0.34 -2.34 -24.18
N LEU A 373 0.15 -1.19 -23.69
CA LEU A 373 1.42 -1.10 -22.96
C LEU A 373 1.41 -1.96 -21.70
N ILE A 374 0.35 -1.87 -20.88
CA ILE A 374 0.22 -2.65 -19.65
C ILE A 374 0.24 -4.15 -19.95
N ASN A 375 -0.50 -4.59 -20.98
CA ASN A 375 -0.53 -5.99 -21.41
C ASN A 375 0.84 -6.44 -21.95
N ALA A 376 1.48 -5.60 -22.76
CA ALA A 376 2.80 -5.88 -23.33
C ALA A 376 3.88 -6.00 -22.23
N VAL A 377 3.83 -5.13 -21.21
CA VAL A 377 4.72 -5.19 -20.04
C VAL A 377 4.44 -6.47 -19.22
N ALA A 378 3.18 -6.80 -18.97
CA ALA A 378 2.79 -8.02 -18.25
C ALA A 378 3.31 -9.29 -18.95
N ALA A 379 3.28 -9.33 -20.28
CA ALA A 379 3.79 -10.45 -21.06
C ALA A 379 5.33 -10.61 -21.03
N CYS A 380 6.07 -9.60 -20.53
CA CYS A 380 7.53 -9.63 -20.45
C CYS A 380 8.08 -10.20 -19.14
N VAL A 381 7.23 -10.45 -18.14
CA VAL A 381 7.61 -10.85 -16.78
C VAL A 381 6.81 -12.07 -16.34
N ASP A 382 7.28 -12.72 -15.28
CA ASP A 382 6.56 -13.81 -14.62
C ASP A 382 5.67 -13.28 -13.46
N ASP A 383 4.90 -14.19 -12.82
CA ASP A 383 4.02 -13.87 -11.71
C ASP A 383 4.76 -13.40 -10.44
N ASN A 384 6.09 -13.49 -10.39
CA ASN A 384 6.89 -13.01 -9.26
C ASN A 384 7.15 -11.51 -9.34
N ALA A 385 6.93 -10.90 -10.50
CA ALA A 385 7.07 -9.46 -10.66
C ALA A 385 6.16 -8.70 -9.67
N ILE A 386 6.70 -7.63 -9.09
CA ILE A 386 5.98 -6.75 -8.17
C ILE A 386 5.59 -5.49 -8.94
N ILE A 387 4.34 -5.09 -8.78
CA ILE A 387 3.77 -3.97 -9.50
C ILE A 387 3.56 -2.82 -8.51
N THR A 388 4.19 -1.70 -8.79
CA THR A 388 3.89 -0.45 -8.09
C THR A 388 3.24 0.53 -9.04
N THR A 389 2.36 1.36 -8.53
CA THR A 389 1.85 2.48 -9.31
C THR A 389 2.04 3.78 -8.56
N ASP A 390 2.26 4.83 -9.31
CA ASP A 390 1.99 6.16 -8.83
C ASP A 390 0.49 6.47 -8.91
N VAL A 391 0.04 7.67 -8.54
CA VAL A 391 -1.37 8.05 -8.49
C VAL A 391 -1.75 8.91 -9.70
N GLY A 392 -2.77 8.45 -10.43
CA GLY A 392 -3.25 9.08 -11.65
C GLY A 392 -4.03 8.12 -12.55
N GLN A 393 -4.23 8.49 -13.82
CA GLN A 393 -4.89 7.63 -14.81
C GLN A 393 -4.15 6.29 -14.97
N HIS A 394 -2.82 6.34 -15.02
CA HIS A 394 -1.96 5.15 -15.11
C HIS A 394 -2.21 4.14 -13.97
N GLN A 395 -2.54 4.59 -12.76
CA GLN A 395 -2.92 3.73 -11.65
C GLN A 395 -4.19 2.95 -11.95
N MET A 396 -5.22 3.64 -12.41
CA MET A 396 -6.52 3.03 -12.68
C MET A 396 -6.47 2.12 -13.90
N TRP A 397 -5.82 2.52 -15.00
CA TRP A 397 -5.60 1.66 -16.15
C TRP A 397 -4.85 0.38 -15.79
N THR A 398 -3.80 0.51 -14.95
CA THR A 398 -3.06 -0.67 -14.48
C THR A 398 -3.93 -1.56 -13.60
N ALA A 399 -4.72 -1.00 -12.68
CA ALA A 399 -5.65 -1.76 -11.84
C ALA A 399 -6.73 -2.50 -12.67
N GLN A 400 -7.18 -1.92 -13.78
CA GLN A 400 -8.16 -2.53 -14.69
C GLN A 400 -7.55 -3.63 -15.57
N ALA A 401 -6.33 -3.41 -16.10
CA ALA A 401 -5.76 -4.26 -17.15
C ALA A 401 -4.77 -5.32 -16.65
N TYR A 402 -3.87 -4.98 -15.70
CA TYR A 402 -2.80 -5.87 -15.29
C TYR A 402 -3.34 -7.18 -14.67
N PRO A 403 -2.83 -8.37 -15.06
CA PRO A 403 -3.29 -9.66 -14.55
C PRO A 403 -2.67 -9.96 -13.16
N LEU A 404 -3.19 -9.32 -12.12
CA LEU A 404 -2.75 -9.55 -10.74
C LEU A 404 -3.21 -10.93 -10.26
N ASN A 405 -2.27 -11.77 -9.81
CA ASN A 405 -2.51 -13.20 -9.53
C ASN A 405 -2.22 -13.61 -8.10
N ARG A 406 -1.57 -12.76 -7.30
CA ARG A 406 -1.18 -13.10 -5.92
C ARG A 406 -1.27 -11.89 -4.98
N PRO A 407 -1.47 -12.12 -3.67
CA PRO A 407 -1.41 -11.07 -2.66
C PRO A 407 -0.01 -10.43 -2.62
N ARG A 408 0.07 -9.17 -2.20
CA ARG A 408 1.30 -8.37 -2.09
C ARG A 408 2.07 -8.17 -3.41
N GLN A 409 1.47 -8.51 -4.54
CA GLN A 409 2.00 -8.21 -5.88
C GLN A 409 1.76 -6.75 -6.26
N TRP A 410 0.70 -6.15 -5.73
CA TRP A 410 0.19 -4.82 -6.06
C TRP A 410 0.46 -3.82 -4.94
N LEU A 411 1.22 -2.77 -5.22
CA LEU A 411 1.55 -1.69 -4.30
C LEU A 411 1.09 -0.36 -4.87
N THR A 412 0.21 0.31 -4.16
CA THR A 412 -0.34 1.60 -4.59
C THR A 412 -0.73 2.42 -3.37
N SER A 413 -0.78 3.75 -3.47
CA SER A 413 -1.38 4.62 -2.48
C SER A 413 -2.89 4.65 -2.69
N GLY A 414 -3.63 3.87 -1.90
CA GLY A 414 -5.08 3.71 -2.07
C GLY A 414 -5.90 4.65 -1.21
N GLY A 415 -5.54 4.83 0.06
CA GLY A 415 -6.31 5.61 1.01
C GLY A 415 -6.05 7.12 0.94
N LEU A 416 -4.79 7.54 0.79
CA LEU A 416 -4.42 8.94 0.67
C LEU A 416 -4.36 9.42 -0.80
N GLY A 417 -3.99 8.52 -1.72
CA GLY A 417 -3.86 8.87 -3.13
C GLY A 417 -2.66 9.77 -3.40
N THR A 418 -1.50 9.43 -2.86
CA THR A 418 -0.32 10.29 -2.85
C THR A 418 0.46 10.17 -4.15
N MET A 419 0.50 11.25 -4.93
CA MET A 419 1.44 11.37 -6.04
C MET A 419 2.89 11.39 -5.54
N GLY A 420 3.81 10.74 -6.28
CA GLY A 420 5.21 10.57 -5.88
C GLY A 420 5.47 9.30 -5.06
N PHE A 421 4.46 8.46 -4.82
CA PHE A 421 4.58 7.19 -4.10
C PHE A 421 5.29 6.10 -4.93
N GLY A 422 5.02 6.02 -6.24
CA GLY A 422 5.29 4.84 -7.07
C GLY A 422 6.77 4.44 -7.12
N LEU A 423 7.65 5.37 -7.49
CA LEU A 423 9.09 5.08 -7.64
C LEU A 423 9.76 4.71 -6.30
N PRO A 424 9.64 5.50 -5.21
CA PRO A 424 10.28 5.10 -3.96
C PRO A 424 9.69 3.80 -3.39
N ALA A 425 8.39 3.53 -3.53
CA ALA A 425 7.81 2.25 -3.14
C ALA A 425 8.38 1.08 -3.98
N ALA A 426 8.63 1.29 -5.27
CA ALA A 426 9.30 0.30 -6.13
C ALA A 426 10.73 0.00 -5.65
N ILE A 427 11.47 1.03 -5.25
CA ILE A 427 12.81 0.86 -4.66
C ILE A 427 12.73 -0.01 -3.39
N GLY A 428 11.78 0.28 -2.51
CA GLY A 428 11.56 -0.50 -1.29
C GLY A 428 11.19 -1.96 -1.59
N ALA A 429 10.31 -2.17 -2.55
CA ALA A 429 9.93 -3.51 -3.00
C ALA A 429 11.12 -4.30 -3.55
N ALA A 430 11.97 -3.66 -4.35
CA ALA A 430 13.17 -4.29 -4.91
C ALA A 430 14.22 -4.62 -3.82
N LEU A 431 14.39 -3.75 -2.83
CA LEU A 431 15.29 -3.99 -1.70
C LEU A 431 14.85 -5.17 -0.83
N ALA A 432 13.55 -5.32 -0.61
CA ALA A 432 12.99 -6.40 0.19
C ALA A 432 12.90 -7.73 -0.57
N ASN A 433 12.90 -7.70 -1.91
CA ASN A 433 12.73 -8.89 -2.75
C ASN A 433 13.83 -8.99 -3.80
N PRO A 434 15.08 -9.20 -3.40
CA PRO A 434 16.20 -9.31 -4.32
C PRO A 434 15.97 -10.45 -5.33
N GLY A 435 16.16 -10.16 -6.61
CA GLY A 435 15.93 -11.10 -7.71
C GLY A 435 14.56 -11.01 -8.37
N ASN A 436 13.58 -10.35 -7.78
CA ASN A 436 12.30 -10.06 -8.42
C ASN A 436 12.39 -8.77 -9.24
N LYS A 437 11.75 -8.75 -10.40
CA LYS A 437 11.54 -7.51 -11.15
C LYS A 437 10.46 -6.67 -10.49
N VAL A 438 10.70 -5.36 -10.43
CA VAL A 438 9.70 -4.40 -9.96
C VAL A 438 9.33 -3.47 -11.11
N LEU A 439 8.05 -3.42 -11.43
CA LEU A 439 7.48 -2.59 -12.49
C LEU A 439 6.75 -1.42 -11.85
N CYS A 440 7.21 -0.20 -12.09
CA CYS A 440 6.61 1.03 -11.57
C CYS A 440 5.88 1.76 -12.69
N PHE A 441 4.55 1.69 -12.71
CA PHE A 441 3.73 2.49 -13.63
C PHE A 441 3.53 3.88 -13.06
N SER A 442 3.98 4.91 -13.77
CA SER A 442 3.92 6.31 -13.33
C SER A 442 3.47 7.23 -14.46
N GLY A 443 2.83 8.34 -14.09
CA GLY A 443 2.61 9.47 -14.98
C GLY A 443 3.71 10.52 -14.81
N ASP A 444 3.82 11.42 -15.77
CA ASP A 444 4.80 12.51 -15.80
C ASP A 444 4.72 13.43 -14.57
N GLY A 445 3.50 13.86 -14.22
CA GLY A 445 3.28 14.71 -13.06
C GLY A 445 3.60 14.04 -11.72
N SER A 446 3.28 12.75 -11.59
CA SER A 446 3.55 11.97 -10.37
C SER A 446 5.03 11.67 -10.21
N LEU A 447 5.70 11.25 -11.30
CA LEU A 447 7.11 10.92 -11.29
C LEU A 447 7.98 12.12 -10.84
N MET A 448 7.60 13.32 -11.27
CA MET A 448 8.31 14.56 -10.91
C MET A 448 8.36 14.81 -9.40
N MET A 449 7.41 14.30 -8.62
CA MET A 449 7.35 14.57 -7.17
C MET A 449 8.42 13.84 -6.35
N ASN A 450 8.98 12.73 -6.87
CA ASN A 450 10.08 11.99 -6.25
C ASN A 450 11.11 11.51 -7.29
N ILE A 451 11.29 12.26 -8.37
CA ILE A 451 12.18 11.90 -9.50
C ILE A 451 13.63 11.71 -9.07
N GLN A 452 14.09 12.41 -8.03
CA GLN A 452 15.44 12.33 -7.47
C GLN A 452 15.76 10.93 -6.92
N GLU A 453 14.75 10.11 -6.60
CA GLU A 453 14.96 8.73 -6.14
C GLU A 453 15.43 7.80 -7.26
N MET A 454 15.47 8.25 -8.53
CA MET A 454 16.19 7.56 -9.61
C MET A 454 17.66 7.36 -9.25
N ALA A 455 18.29 8.34 -8.58
CA ALA A 455 19.67 8.20 -8.08
C ALA A 455 19.76 7.05 -7.06
N THR A 456 18.79 6.93 -6.14
CA THR A 456 18.74 5.85 -5.15
C THR A 456 18.61 4.48 -5.82
N ALA A 457 17.76 4.35 -6.85
CA ALA A 457 17.61 3.13 -7.63
C ALA A 457 18.90 2.75 -8.36
N SER A 458 19.55 3.73 -9.00
CA SER A 458 20.79 3.54 -9.78
C SER A 458 21.96 3.16 -8.89
N GLU A 459 22.22 3.89 -7.82
CA GLU A 459 23.34 3.60 -6.90
C GLU A 459 23.25 2.23 -6.24
N ASN A 460 22.03 1.73 -6.03
CA ASN A 460 21.78 0.42 -5.46
C ASN A 460 21.59 -0.67 -6.52
N GLN A 461 21.72 -0.35 -7.82
CA GLN A 461 21.60 -1.26 -8.97
C GLN A 461 20.31 -2.12 -8.91
N LEU A 462 19.19 -1.49 -8.54
CA LEU A 462 17.92 -2.18 -8.34
C LEU A 462 17.23 -2.49 -9.67
N ASP A 463 16.67 -3.68 -9.82
CA ASP A 463 15.93 -4.07 -11.04
C ASP A 463 14.50 -3.49 -11.02
N VAL A 464 14.43 -2.16 -11.08
CA VAL A 464 13.20 -1.37 -11.15
C VAL A 464 13.01 -0.84 -12.57
N LYS A 465 11.88 -1.16 -13.20
CA LYS A 465 11.48 -0.63 -14.50
C LYS A 465 10.41 0.43 -14.31
N ILE A 466 10.74 1.67 -14.61
CA ILE A 466 9.80 2.80 -14.56
C ILE A 466 9.12 2.88 -15.92
N ILE A 467 7.82 2.56 -15.96
CA ILE A 467 6.97 2.67 -17.14
C ILE A 467 6.28 4.02 -17.07
N LEU A 468 6.83 5.02 -17.78
CA LEU A 468 6.34 6.38 -17.79
C LEU A 468 5.30 6.56 -18.89
N MET A 469 4.04 6.66 -18.48
CA MET A 469 2.90 7.05 -19.32
C MET A 469 2.76 8.57 -19.32
N ASN A 470 3.42 9.22 -20.29
CA ASN A 470 3.51 10.67 -20.36
C ASN A 470 2.39 11.25 -21.23
N ASN A 471 1.49 12.01 -20.61
CA ASN A 471 0.42 12.74 -21.32
C ASN A 471 0.53 14.26 -21.17
N ASP A 472 1.63 14.77 -20.64
CA ASP A 472 1.85 16.19 -20.36
C ASP A 472 0.72 16.84 -19.53
N ALA A 473 0.11 16.04 -18.60
CA ALA A 473 -1.05 16.49 -17.83
C ALA A 473 -1.18 15.80 -16.47
N LEU A 474 -1.87 16.45 -15.55
CA LEU A 474 -2.46 15.82 -14.37
C LEU A 474 -3.75 15.09 -14.81
N GLY A 475 -3.60 13.91 -15.45
CA GLY A 475 -4.63 13.28 -16.26
C GLY A 475 -5.99 13.08 -15.58
N LEU A 476 -6.07 12.64 -14.30
CA LEU A 476 -7.35 12.53 -13.59
C LEU A 476 -7.98 13.91 -13.30
N VAL A 477 -7.15 14.93 -13.01
CA VAL A 477 -7.64 16.30 -12.82
C VAL A 477 -8.17 16.86 -14.14
N HIS A 478 -7.39 16.69 -15.22
CA HIS A 478 -7.79 17.04 -16.59
C HIS A 478 -9.13 16.39 -16.96
N GLN A 479 -9.26 15.08 -16.75
CA GLN A 479 -10.49 14.34 -17.01
C GLN A 479 -11.68 14.88 -16.22
N GLN A 480 -11.53 15.11 -14.91
CA GLN A 480 -12.62 15.65 -14.08
C GLN A 480 -13.01 17.07 -14.51
N GLN A 481 -12.04 17.92 -14.81
CA GLN A 481 -12.31 19.28 -15.28
C GLN A 481 -13.04 19.27 -16.63
N SER A 482 -12.61 18.44 -17.59
CA SER A 482 -13.26 18.33 -18.90
C SER A 482 -14.67 17.77 -18.82
N LEU A 483 -14.97 16.86 -17.90
CA LEU A 483 -16.29 16.22 -17.79
C LEU A 483 -17.28 17.01 -16.94
N PHE A 484 -16.81 17.68 -15.86
CA PHE A 484 -17.74 18.20 -14.84
C PHE A 484 -17.64 19.71 -14.58
N TYR A 485 -16.65 20.42 -15.16
CA TYR A 485 -16.46 21.85 -14.92
C TYR A 485 -16.62 22.68 -16.20
N LYS A 486 -17.55 23.65 -16.19
CA LYS A 486 -17.94 24.47 -17.36
C LYS A 486 -16.79 25.31 -17.94
N GLN A 487 -15.81 25.70 -17.13
CA GLN A 487 -14.68 26.51 -17.58
C GLN A 487 -13.59 25.67 -18.28
N GLY A 488 -13.78 24.36 -18.33
CA GLY A 488 -12.83 23.45 -18.96
C GLY A 488 -11.54 23.24 -18.14
N VAL A 489 -10.47 22.85 -18.83
CA VAL A 489 -9.20 22.48 -18.20
C VAL A 489 -8.40 23.73 -17.82
N PHE A 490 -7.96 23.79 -16.56
CA PHE A 490 -7.12 24.88 -16.04
C PHE A 490 -6.07 24.33 -15.08
N ALA A 491 -4.82 24.74 -15.24
CA ALA A 491 -3.66 24.37 -14.41
C ALA A 491 -3.45 22.84 -14.27
N ALA A 492 -3.92 22.04 -15.21
CA ALA A 492 -3.79 20.59 -15.22
C ALA A 492 -3.00 20.05 -16.42
N THR A 493 -2.39 20.94 -17.22
CA THR A 493 -1.54 20.58 -18.38
C THR A 493 -0.16 21.18 -18.23
N TYR A 494 0.83 20.48 -18.77
CA TYR A 494 2.22 20.92 -18.83
C TYR A 494 2.60 21.33 -20.25
N PRO A 495 3.59 22.23 -20.44
CA PRO A 495 4.01 22.66 -21.78
C PRO A 495 4.79 21.60 -22.59
N GLY A 496 4.97 20.39 -22.06
CA GLY A 496 5.63 19.28 -22.77
C GLY A 496 7.13 19.47 -23.04
N SER A 497 7.80 20.31 -22.24
CA SER A 497 9.21 20.66 -22.44
C SER A 497 10.20 19.76 -21.70
N ILE A 498 9.73 18.85 -20.85
CA ILE A 498 10.59 18.03 -20.00
C ILE A 498 11.10 16.81 -20.78
N ASN A 499 12.43 16.66 -20.83
CA ASN A 499 13.06 15.48 -21.42
C ASN A 499 13.37 14.44 -20.34
N PHE A 500 12.41 13.58 -20.03
CA PHE A 500 12.57 12.53 -19.02
C PHE A 500 13.65 11.51 -19.36
N MET A 501 13.92 11.28 -20.67
CA MET A 501 14.98 10.36 -21.10
C MET A 501 16.36 10.89 -20.70
N GLN A 502 16.62 12.18 -20.94
CA GLN A 502 17.89 12.79 -20.54
C GLN A 502 18.03 12.88 -19.02
N ILE A 503 16.95 13.14 -18.30
CA ILE A 503 16.95 13.17 -16.83
C ILE A 503 17.30 11.78 -16.28
N ALA A 504 16.64 10.74 -16.75
CA ALA A 504 16.88 9.36 -16.29
C ALA A 504 18.31 8.90 -16.65
N ALA A 505 18.78 9.18 -17.85
CA ALA A 505 20.17 8.90 -18.25
C ALA A 505 21.18 9.67 -17.38
N GLY A 506 20.88 10.91 -16.99
CA GLY A 506 21.69 11.71 -16.06
C GLY A 506 21.77 11.12 -14.65
N PHE A 507 20.75 10.37 -14.21
CA PHE A 507 20.77 9.58 -12.97
C PHE A 507 21.41 8.19 -13.15
N GLY A 508 21.82 7.82 -14.38
CA GLY A 508 22.48 6.54 -14.66
C GLY A 508 21.52 5.36 -14.93
N LEU A 509 20.26 5.64 -15.31
CA LEU A 509 19.31 4.62 -15.73
C LEU A 509 19.49 4.31 -17.22
N ASP A 510 19.24 3.05 -17.59
CA ASP A 510 18.94 2.71 -18.98
C ASP A 510 17.64 3.38 -19.42
N THR A 511 17.56 3.77 -20.71
CA THR A 511 16.38 4.49 -21.20
C THR A 511 15.89 3.93 -22.54
N CYS A 512 14.57 3.93 -22.76
CA CYS A 512 13.93 3.55 -24.01
C CYS A 512 12.69 4.42 -24.26
N ASP A 513 12.64 5.12 -25.38
CA ASP A 513 11.44 5.83 -25.83
C ASP A 513 10.73 4.98 -26.90
N LEU A 514 9.69 4.28 -26.50
CA LEU A 514 8.99 3.34 -27.39
C LEU A 514 8.37 4.01 -28.62
N ASN A 515 8.07 5.31 -28.56
CA ASN A 515 7.51 6.05 -29.70
C ASN A 515 8.53 6.24 -30.83
N ASN A 516 9.83 6.11 -30.54
CA ASN A 516 10.90 6.27 -31.51
C ASN A 516 11.48 4.93 -32.01
N GLU A 517 10.97 3.80 -31.50
CA GLU A 517 11.45 2.47 -31.87
C GLU A 517 10.72 1.94 -33.11
N ALA A 518 11.47 1.31 -34.02
CA ALA A 518 10.89 0.68 -35.23
C ALA A 518 10.00 -0.52 -34.87
N ASP A 519 10.33 -1.25 -33.81
CA ASP A 519 9.53 -2.33 -33.21
C ASP A 519 9.42 -2.08 -31.69
N PRO A 520 8.37 -1.35 -31.25
CA PRO A 520 8.17 -1.03 -29.84
C PRO A 520 8.06 -2.26 -28.94
N GLN A 521 7.47 -3.36 -29.44
CA GLN A 521 7.31 -4.60 -28.66
C GLN A 521 8.66 -5.28 -28.40
N ALA A 522 9.51 -5.40 -29.43
CA ALA A 522 10.84 -5.98 -29.28
C ALA A 522 11.74 -5.11 -28.37
N ALA A 523 11.68 -3.78 -28.52
CA ALA A 523 12.43 -2.83 -27.69
C ALA A 523 12.00 -2.93 -26.22
N LEU A 524 10.69 -3.00 -25.94
CA LEU A 524 10.14 -3.18 -24.60
C LEU A 524 10.63 -4.49 -23.96
N GLN A 525 10.55 -5.60 -24.68
CA GLN A 525 11.06 -6.89 -24.19
C GLN A 525 12.56 -6.84 -23.89
N ALA A 526 13.35 -6.20 -24.76
CA ALA A 526 14.79 -6.09 -24.58
C ALA A 526 15.15 -5.32 -23.32
N ILE A 527 14.52 -4.16 -23.07
CA ILE A 527 14.86 -3.32 -21.92
C ILE A 527 14.33 -3.90 -20.60
N ILE A 528 13.16 -4.53 -20.58
CA ILE A 528 12.63 -5.18 -19.36
C ILE A 528 13.53 -6.36 -18.95
N ARG A 529 14.10 -7.11 -19.88
CA ARG A 529 15.00 -8.24 -19.58
C ARG A 529 16.35 -7.83 -19.03
N ARG A 530 16.83 -6.62 -19.33
CA ARG A 530 18.11 -6.15 -18.81
C ARG A 530 18.05 -6.02 -17.28
N PRO A 531 19.12 -6.41 -16.54
CA PRO A 531 19.21 -6.13 -15.12
C PRO A 531 19.41 -4.62 -14.86
N GLY A 532 19.09 -4.18 -13.65
CA GLY A 532 19.26 -2.80 -13.24
C GLY A 532 18.06 -1.88 -13.55
N PRO A 533 18.14 -0.61 -13.12
CA PRO A 533 17.03 0.32 -13.26
C PRO A 533 16.94 0.87 -14.68
N ALA A 534 15.71 1.06 -15.16
CA ALA A 534 15.46 1.62 -16.48
C ALA A 534 14.20 2.49 -16.50
N LEU A 535 14.18 3.51 -17.36
CA LEU A 535 13.00 4.30 -17.71
C LEU A 535 12.53 3.92 -19.11
N ILE A 536 11.26 3.55 -19.23
CA ILE A 536 10.56 3.24 -20.47
C ILE A 536 9.49 4.32 -20.66
N HIS A 537 9.65 5.14 -21.67
CA HIS A 537 8.76 6.28 -21.95
C HIS A 537 7.79 5.95 -23.07
N VAL A 538 6.51 6.28 -22.84
CA VAL A 538 5.45 6.21 -23.85
C VAL A 538 4.59 7.47 -23.75
N ARG A 539 4.34 8.11 -24.89
CA ARG A 539 3.39 9.21 -24.97
C ARG A 539 1.97 8.67 -25.05
N ILE A 540 1.14 9.16 -24.16
CA ILE A 540 -0.31 8.88 -24.14
C ILE A 540 -1.05 10.17 -24.49
N ASP A 541 -2.13 10.08 -25.25
CA ASP A 541 -2.95 11.25 -25.53
C ASP A 541 -3.59 11.78 -24.24
N ALA A 542 -3.53 13.09 -24.02
CA ALA A 542 -4.12 13.75 -22.86
C ALA A 542 -5.66 13.63 -22.82
N GLU A 543 -6.30 13.38 -23.97
CA GLU A 543 -7.73 13.17 -24.06
C GLU A 543 -8.17 11.74 -23.69
N GLU A 544 -7.23 10.80 -23.54
CA GLU A 544 -7.54 9.46 -23.03
C GLU A 544 -8.08 9.54 -21.60
N LYS A 545 -9.14 8.77 -21.35
CA LYS A 545 -9.87 8.80 -20.08
C LYS A 545 -9.91 7.43 -19.42
N VAL A 546 -10.01 7.42 -18.11
CA VAL A 546 -10.29 6.19 -17.35
C VAL A 546 -11.79 5.96 -17.37
N TYR A 547 -12.22 4.95 -18.10
CA TYR A 547 -13.61 4.51 -18.15
C TYR A 547 -13.73 3.03 -17.77
N PRO A 548 -14.94 2.59 -17.32
CA PRO A 548 -16.06 3.43 -16.90
C PRO A 548 -15.73 4.24 -15.64
N MET A 549 -16.50 5.30 -15.38
CA MET A 549 -16.32 6.15 -14.21
C MET A 549 -17.66 6.49 -13.56
N VAL A 550 -17.74 6.34 -12.22
CA VAL A 550 -18.86 6.88 -11.44
C VAL A 550 -18.59 8.36 -11.16
N PRO A 551 -19.47 9.29 -11.55
CA PRO A 551 -19.35 10.71 -11.23
C PRO A 551 -19.31 10.93 -9.71
N PRO A 552 -18.60 11.97 -9.20
CA PRO A 552 -18.59 12.28 -7.78
C PRO A 552 -20.01 12.43 -7.20
N GLY A 553 -20.32 11.67 -6.12
CA GLY A 553 -21.61 11.69 -5.46
C GLY A 553 -22.73 10.90 -6.13
N ALA A 554 -22.47 10.24 -7.25
CA ALA A 554 -23.41 9.37 -7.94
C ALA A 554 -23.43 7.95 -7.36
N ALA A 555 -24.47 7.18 -7.69
CA ALA A 555 -24.51 5.75 -7.39
C ALA A 555 -23.58 4.95 -8.32
N ASN A 556 -23.10 3.79 -7.84
CA ASN A 556 -22.19 2.95 -8.64
C ASN A 556 -22.80 2.46 -9.98
N THR A 557 -24.11 2.51 -10.12
CA THR A 557 -24.81 2.19 -11.40
C THR A 557 -24.94 3.38 -12.35
N GLU A 558 -24.65 4.59 -11.89
CA GLU A 558 -24.74 5.82 -12.71
C GLU A 558 -23.39 6.13 -13.37
N MET A 559 -22.75 5.10 -13.96
CA MET A 559 -21.44 5.23 -14.59
C MET A 559 -21.53 5.94 -15.95
N VAL A 560 -20.51 6.75 -16.24
CA VAL A 560 -20.29 7.39 -17.54
C VAL A 560 -19.13 6.70 -18.28
N GLY A 561 -19.14 6.80 -19.62
CA GLY A 561 -18.17 6.15 -20.50
C GLY A 561 -18.40 4.63 -20.64
N GLU A 562 -17.84 4.06 -21.69
CA GLU A 562 -17.93 2.63 -22.02
C GLU A 562 -16.60 1.92 -21.71
#